data_c830cb77556bef22ed55d4f173452f9f
#
_entry.id   c830cb77556bef22ed55d4f173452f9f
#
_cell.length_a   1.000
_cell.length_b   1.000
_cell.length_c   1.000
_cell.angle_alpha   90.00
_cell.angle_beta   90.00
_cell.angle_gamma   90.00
#
_symmetry.space_group_name_H-M   'P 1'
#
loop_
_entity.id
_entity.type
_entity.pdbx_description
1 polymer ?
#
loop_
_entity_poly.entity_id
_entity_poly.type
_entity_poly.pdbx_seq_one_letter_code
_entity_poly.pdbx_strand_id
1 'polypeptide(L)'
;MAKRQRRSFSPEFKAEAVRLCRVGDRTIKQVAKDLDLTETALRDWVKRSDIDTGQGPPGALTTAEREELTRLRRENKRLQMEREILKKAAAFFAKEST
;
A
#
# COMPACT_ATOMS: atom_id res chain seq x y z
N MET A 1 25.82 17.35 7.38
CA MET A 1 24.37 17.61 7.50
C MET A 1 23.66 16.34 7.91
N ALA A 2 22.89 16.42 8.98
CA ALA A 2 22.09 15.28 9.40
C ALA A 2 21.02 14.99 8.34
N LYS A 3 20.93 13.74 7.91
CA LYS A 3 19.85 13.32 7.03
C LYS A 3 18.52 13.44 7.78
N ARG A 4 17.52 14.04 7.14
CA ARG A 4 16.20 14.11 7.70
C ARG A 4 15.68 12.67 7.87
N GLN A 5 15.41 12.27 9.10
CA GLN A 5 14.86 10.95 9.36
C GLN A 5 13.46 10.84 8.77
N ARG A 6 13.16 9.70 8.16
CA ARG A 6 11.81 9.41 7.70
C ARG A 6 10.89 9.29 8.92
N ARG A 7 9.91 10.15 8.97
CA ARG A 7 8.89 10.09 10.01
C ARG A 7 7.91 8.98 9.66
N SER A 8 7.56 8.19 10.66
CA SER A 8 6.54 7.17 10.53
C SER A 8 5.26 7.68 11.19
N PHE A 9 4.14 7.50 10.52
CA PHE A 9 2.85 8.00 11.01
C PHE A 9 1.87 6.85 11.20
N SER A 10 1.15 6.86 12.32
CA SER A 10 0.11 5.87 12.57
C SER A 10 -1.09 6.10 11.63
N PRO A 11 -1.88 5.04 11.36
CA PRO A 11 -3.12 5.21 10.60
C PRO A 11 -4.08 6.21 11.25
N GLU A 12 -4.12 6.26 12.57
CA GLU A 12 -4.96 7.19 13.32
C GLU A 12 -4.55 8.64 13.10
N PHE A 13 -3.26 8.91 13.10
CA PHE A 13 -2.73 10.24 12.82
C PHE A 13 -3.08 10.67 11.39
N LYS A 14 -2.89 9.80 10.42
CA LYS A 14 -3.21 10.09 9.02
C LYS A 14 -4.70 10.39 8.85
N ALA A 15 -5.57 9.60 9.49
CA ALA A 15 -7.01 9.81 9.44
C ALA A 15 -7.39 11.17 10.02
N GLU A 16 -6.78 11.54 11.14
CA GLU A 16 -7.06 12.83 11.77
C GLU A 16 -6.58 14.00 10.90
N ALA A 17 -5.40 13.87 10.28
CA ALA A 17 -4.87 14.87 9.38
C ALA A 17 -5.82 15.08 8.18
N VAL A 18 -6.33 13.99 7.62
CA VAL A 18 -7.29 14.04 6.50
C VAL A 18 -8.60 14.70 6.96
N ARG A 19 -9.07 14.35 8.15
CA ARG A 19 -10.29 14.94 8.71
C ARG A 19 -10.16 16.45 8.83
N LEU A 20 -9.02 16.95 9.30
CA LEU A 20 -8.77 18.38 9.42
C LEU A 20 -8.81 19.10 8.07
N CYS A 21 -8.41 18.43 7.00
CA CYS A 21 -8.49 18.98 5.65
C CYS A 21 -9.93 19.11 5.17
N ARG A 22 -10.85 18.28 5.68
CA ARG A 22 -12.24 18.24 5.22
C ARG A 22 -13.18 19.14 5.99
N VAL A 23 -12.94 19.30 7.30
CA VAL A 23 -13.89 20.02 8.18
C VAL A 23 -13.47 21.45 8.50
N GLY A 24 -12.28 21.87 8.11
CA GLY A 24 -11.81 23.19 8.44
C GLY A 24 -11.82 24.16 7.27
N ASP A 25 -11.69 25.44 7.59
CA ASP A 25 -11.52 26.50 6.59
C ASP A 25 -10.08 26.53 6.06
N ARG A 26 -9.24 25.57 6.49
CA ARG A 26 -7.84 25.53 6.16
C ARG A 26 -7.59 24.78 4.87
N THR A 27 -6.65 25.29 4.09
CA THR A 27 -6.18 24.59 2.90
C THR A 27 -5.29 23.41 3.31
N ILE A 28 -5.10 22.46 2.40
CA ILE A 28 -4.18 21.33 2.62
C ILE A 28 -2.79 21.85 2.98
N LYS A 29 -2.35 22.92 2.32
CA LYS A 29 -1.06 23.54 2.59
C LYS A 29 -0.95 24.04 4.03
N GLN A 30 -1.99 24.67 4.55
CA GLN A 30 -2.01 25.17 5.93
C GLN A 30 -2.02 24.04 6.95
N VAL A 31 -2.82 23.01 6.72
CA VAL A 31 -2.85 21.83 7.61
C VAL A 31 -1.51 21.13 7.61
N ALA A 32 -0.88 20.96 6.46
CA ALA A 32 0.44 20.34 6.36
C ALA A 32 1.47 21.14 7.17
N LYS A 33 1.46 22.47 7.06
CA LYS A 33 2.34 23.34 7.81
C LYS A 33 2.11 23.21 9.32
N ASP A 34 0.85 23.21 9.73
CA ASP A 34 0.48 23.13 11.16
C ASP A 34 0.90 21.80 11.78
N LEU A 35 0.88 20.71 11.00
CA LEU A 35 1.24 19.38 11.47
C LEU A 35 2.69 18.99 11.16
N ASP A 36 3.45 19.92 10.62
CA ASP A 36 4.85 19.69 10.20
C ASP A 36 4.95 18.52 9.19
N LEU A 37 4.06 18.55 8.20
CA LEU A 37 4.01 17.58 7.11
C LEU A 37 4.34 18.26 5.79
N THR A 38 4.77 17.46 4.81
CA THR A 38 4.86 17.97 3.45
C THR A 38 3.46 18.03 2.84
N GLU A 39 3.23 19.00 2.00
CA GLU A 39 1.96 19.12 1.29
C GLU A 39 1.69 17.89 0.42
N THR A 40 2.74 17.37 -0.22
CA THR A 40 2.66 16.18 -1.08
C THR A 40 2.18 14.97 -0.29
N ALA A 41 2.74 14.73 0.90
CA ALA A 41 2.32 13.61 1.74
C ALA A 41 0.86 13.74 2.14
N LEU A 42 0.43 14.92 2.57
CA LEU A 42 -0.95 15.14 2.98
C LEU A 42 -1.93 15.01 1.83
N ARG A 43 -1.59 15.52 0.65
CA ARG A 43 -2.40 15.35 -0.55
C ARG A 43 -2.58 13.88 -0.91
N ASP A 44 -1.50 13.11 -0.79
CA ASP A 44 -1.55 11.66 -1.03
C ASP A 44 -2.49 10.96 -0.05
N TRP A 45 -2.43 11.33 1.23
CA TRP A 45 -3.31 10.75 2.24
C TRP A 45 -4.78 11.08 1.97
N VAL A 46 -5.09 12.32 1.56
CA VAL A 46 -6.45 12.73 1.21
C VAL A 46 -6.94 11.93 0.01
N LYS A 47 -6.12 11.82 -1.02
CA LYS A 47 -6.45 11.04 -2.23
C LYS A 47 -6.70 9.57 -1.88
N ARG A 48 -5.85 8.98 -1.06
CA ARG A 48 -5.98 7.59 -0.64
C ARG A 48 -7.26 7.38 0.17
N SER A 49 -7.57 8.32 1.05
CA SER A 49 -8.80 8.27 1.83
C SER A 49 -10.04 8.35 0.93
N ASP A 50 -10.01 9.21 -0.08
CA ASP A 50 -11.12 9.33 -1.03
C ASP A 50 -11.34 8.02 -1.79
N ILE A 51 -10.26 7.38 -2.24
CA ILE A 51 -10.34 6.09 -2.93
C ILE A 51 -10.93 5.03 -2.00
N ASP A 52 -10.44 4.97 -0.76
CA ASP A 52 -10.87 3.96 0.22
C ASP A 52 -12.35 4.12 0.62
N THR A 53 -12.89 5.33 0.52
CA THR A 53 -14.31 5.60 0.81
C THR A 53 -15.20 5.57 -0.44
N GLY A 54 -14.66 5.19 -1.59
CA GLY A 54 -15.42 5.07 -2.83
C GLY A 54 -15.57 6.36 -3.60
N GLN A 55 -14.90 7.43 -3.19
CA GLN A 55 -14.97 8.75 -3.83
C GLN A 55 -13.83 9.01 -4.80
N GLY A 56 -12.99 8.00 -5.02
CA GLY A 56 -11.87 8.11 -5.95
C GLY A 56 -12.29 7.91 -7.40
N PRO A 57 -11.35 8.05 -8.34
CA PRO A 57 -11.62 7.82 -9.76
C PRO A 57 -12.05 6.38 -10.01
N PRO A 58 -12.88 6.14 -11.06
CA PRO A 58 -13.24 4.78 -11.42
C PRO A 58 -12.00 3.91 -11.70
N GLY A 59 -12.01 2.69 -11.18
CA GLY A 59 -10.90 1.75 -11.36
C GLY A 59 -9.73 1.91 -10.41
N ALA A 60 -9.74 2.93 -9.55
CA ALA A 60 -8.70 3.08 -8.53
C ALA A 60 -8.88 1.99 -7.46
N LEU A 61 -7.77 1.33 -7.12
CA LEU A 61 -7.78 0.26 -6.11
C LEU A 61 -7.76 0.88 -4.70
N THR A 62 -8.62 0.37 -3.82
CA THR A 62 -8.58 0.73 -2.40
C THR A 62 -7.30 0.17 -1.77
N THR A 63 -6.96 0.67 -0.58
CA THR A 63 -5.81 0.15 0.17
C THR A 63 -5.99 -1.35 0.44
N ALA A 64 -7.17 -1.78 0.84
CA ALA A 64 -7.46 -3.19 1.09
C ALA A 64 -7.28 -4.04 -0.18
N GLU A 65 -7.75 -3.56 -1.31
CA GLU A 65 -7.59 -4.26 -2.59
C GLU A 65 -6.12 -4.35 -3.01
N ARG A 66 -5.35 -3.29 -2.79
CA ARG A 66 -3.92 -3.29 -3.10
C ARG A 66 -3.14 -4.27 -2.22
N GLU A 67 -3.47 -4.35 -0.95
CA GLU A 67 -2.87 -5.31 -0.02
C GLU A 67 -3.20 -6.74 -0.42
N GLU A 68 -4.46 -6.98 -0.79
CA GLU A 68 -4.90 -8.29 -1.28
C GLU A 68 -4.17 -8.69 -2.56
N LEU A 69 -4.03 -7.75 -3.50
CA LEU A 69 -3.30 -8.00 -4.74
C LEU A 69 -1.84 -8.36 -4.47
N THR A 70 -1.19 -7.64 -3.55
CA THR A 70 0.18 -7.92 -3.16
C THR A 70 0.30 -9.32 -2.55
N ARG A 71 -0.63 -9.67 -1.65
CA ARG A 71 -0.67 -11.00 -1.03
C ARG A 71 -0.83 -12.10 -2.08
N LEU A 72 -1.76 -11.93 -3.00
CA LEU A 72 -2.02 -12.91 -4.04
C LEU A 72 -0.85 -13.07 -5.00
N ARG A 73 -0.16 -11.98 -5.32
CA ARG A 73 1.05 -12.04 -6.17
C ARG A 73 2.16 -12.84 -5.51
N ARG A 74 2.37 -12.64 -4.21
CA ARG A 74 3.36 -13.40 -3.43
C ARG A 74 3.00 -14.87 -3.38
N GLU A 75 1.73 -15.17 -3.10
CA GLU A 75 1.25 -16.55 -3.05
C GLU A 75 1.38 -17.23 -4.41
N ASN A 76 1.02 -16.55 -5.47
CA ASN A 76 1.14 -17.07 -6.83
C ASN A 76 2.59 -17.41 -7.17
N LYS A 77 3.52 -16.53 -6.82
CA LYS A 77 4.95 -16.76 -7.02
C LYS A 77 5.44 -17.98 -6.24
N ARG A 78 5.02 -18.10 -4.97
CA ARG A 78 5.36 -19.25 -4.14
C ARG A 78 4.83 -20.55 -4.74
N LEU A 79 3.57 -20.56 -5.19
CA LEU A 79 2.95 -21.73 -5.80
C LEU A 79 3.63 -22.10 -7.09
N GLN A 80 4.04 -21.13 -7.90
CA GLN A 80 4.80 -21.41 -9.12
C GLN A 80 6.14 -22.06 -8.82
N MET A 81 6.83 -21.61 -7.77
CA MET A 81 8.09 -22.21 -7.33
C MET A 81 7.88 -23.65 -6.85
N GLU A 82 6.85 -23.88 -6.05
CA GLU A 82 6.49 -25.22 -5.56
C GLU A 82 6.18 -26.16 -6.73
N ARG A 83 5.43 -25.67 -7.71
CA ARG A 83 5.09 -26.41 -8.91
C ARG A 83 6.37 -26.84 -9.66
N GLU A 84 7.31 -25.92 -9.84
CA GLU A 84 8.57 -26.23 -10.51
C GLU A 84 9.39 -27.27 -9.77
N ILE A 85 9.45 -27.16 -8.44
CA ILE A 85 10.16 -28.12 -7.60
C ILE A 85 9.52 -29.49 -7.72
N LEU A 86 8.19 -29.59 -7.63
CA LEU A 86 7.46 -30.85 -7.76
C LEU A 86 7.63 -31.46 -9.14
N LYS A 87 7.62 -30.65 -10.17
CA LYS A 87 7.81 -31.09 -11.54
C LYS A 87 9.19 -31.71 -11.74
N LYS A 88 10.24 -31.05 -11.20
CA LYS A 88 11.60 -31.56 -11.25
C LYS A 88 11.77 -32.84 -10.43
N ALA A 89 11.15 -32.90 -9.26
CA ALA A 89 11.17 -34.08 -8.43
C ALA A 89 10.47 -35.26 -9.11
N ALA A 90 9.34 -35.02 -9.74
CA ALA A 90 8.60 -36.06 -10.48
C ALA A 90 9.46 -36.60 -11.64
N ALA A 91 10.10 -35.71 -12.37
CA ALA A 91 10.99 -36.12 -13.48
C ALA A 91 12.18 -36.92 -12.96
N PHE A 92 12.75 -36.54 -11.85
CA PHE A 92 13.85 -37.25 -11.20
C PHE A 92 13.42 -38.68 -10.80
N PHE A 93 12.29 -38.80 -10.11
CA PHE A 93 11.79 -40.12 -9.68
C PHE A 93 11.42 -41.00 -10.88
N ALA A 94 10.84 -40.44 -11.91
CA ALA A 94 10.53 -41.19 -13.12
C ALA A 94 11.81 -41.77 -13.78
N LYS A 95 12.87 -40.98 -13.80
CA LYS A 95 14.15 -41.37 -14.37
C LYS A 95 14.81 -42.47 -13.52
N GLU A 96 14.70 -42.39 -12.20
CA GLU A 96 15.27 -43.40 -11.29
C GLU A 96 14.53 -44.74 -11.35
N SER A 97 13.26 -44.73 -11.79
CA SER A 97 12.42 -45.94 -11.84
C SER A 97 12.65 -46.78 -13.06
N THR A 98 13.45 -46.33 -14.02
CA THR A 98 13.71 -47.10 -15.28
C THR A 98 14.99 -47.90 -15.20
#